data_87338adcc000bb672ab6ab3aa1d27c4a
#
_entry.id   87338adcc000bb672ab6ab3aa1d27c4a
#
_cell.length_a   1.000
_cell.length_b   1.000
_cell.length_c   1.000
_cell.angle_alpha   90.00
_cell.angle_beta   90.00
_cell.angle_gamma   90.00
#
_symmetry.space_group_name_H-M   'P 1'
#
loop_
_entity.id
_entity.type
_entity.pdbx_description
1 polymer ?
#
loop_
_entity_poly.entity_id
_entity_poly.type
_entity_poly.pdbx_seq_one_letter_code
_entity_poly.pdbx_strand_id
1 'polypeptide(L)'
;EKALDDLLERGSVVQEQVANVEGCYLRRCHEAETYVCTRVRAMLADKPDKLRGAKKIIDEIERAQGIEYAPLQRQAVELAAQEELLILTGGPGTGKTTSVRGIVALFERMGLDVLLCAPTGRAAKRMGELCGKEAQTIHRLLGMSWNEQTGDVTFTKNEKEPLEADAVIVDETSMVDLALMRALLAALRPGCRLVLVGDPDQLPSVGAGNVFGDLIRSERVATVALKDIFRQAEQSAIVRSAHLVNEGRLPELQNTAASDFFFLPRRDSVRLVDTVVELCRTRLPEKMHIPAESIQVLTATRKGDTGTAALNRALQAALNPAGAGRREKRFGDLVFREGDRVMQTRNDYDVLWEREDGTAGAGIFNGDVGKILQIDPSGELISIAFDDRVATYTADMLAELDMAYAMTVHKAQGSEYRAVIFVSAPAAPGLMVRGVLYTAITRARELLILVGDDVSLGKMAANDRRTRRYSGLRWRLGNGGTA
;
A
#
# COMPACT_ATOMS: atom_id res chain seq x y z
N GLU A 1 -14.50 34.84 -3.25
CA GLU A 1 -15.29 34.92 -4.49
C GLU A 1 -14.40 35.35 -5.67
N LYS A 2 -13.87 36.58 -5.76
CA LYS A 2 -13.03 37.02 -6.88
C LYS A 2 -11.89 36.09 -7.30
N ALA A 3 -11.20 35.46 -6.35
CA ALA A 3 -10.11 34.53 -6.66
C ALA A 3 -10.63 33.21 -7.30
N LEU A 4 -11.82 32.77 -6.94
CA LEU A 4 -12.46 31.62 -7.55
C LEU A 4 -12.94 31.96 -8.96
N ASP A 5 -13.54 33.15 -9.16
CA ASP A 5 -13.99 33.63 -10.46
C ASP A 5 -12.83 33.73 -11.45
N ASP A 6 -11.68 34.30 -11.03
CA ASP A 6 -10.45 34.34 -11.83
C ASP A 6 -9.95 32.94 -12.24
N LEU A 7 -10.04 31.94 -11.33
CA LEU A 7 -9.60 30.57 -11.62
C LEU A 7 -10.57 29.86 -12.57
N LEU A 8 -11.86 30.16 -12.49
CA LEU A 8 -12.88 29.68 -13.40
C LEU A 8 -12.69 30.27 -14.80
N GLU A 9 -12.48 31.59 -14.90
CA GLU A 9 -12.21 32.27 -16.19
C GLU A 9 -10.94 31.77 -16.86
N ARG A 10 -9.88 31.51 -16.10
CA ARG A 10 -8.63 30.88 -16.59
C ARG A 10 -8.78 29.41 -16.92
N GLY A 11 -9.92 28.82 -16.58
CA GLY A 11 -10.18 27.40 -16.79
C GLY A 11 -9.32 26.46 -15.92
N SER A 12 -8.68 26.97 -14.86
CA SER A 12 -7.89 26.15 -13.91
C SER A 12 -8.78 25.35 -12.98
N VAL A 13 -9.99 25.82 -12.74
CA VAL A 13 -11.04 25.19 -11.93
C VAL A 13 -12.27 24.95 -12.79
N VAL A 14 -13.00 23.89 -12.51
CA VAL A 14 -14.29 23.54 -13.11
C VAL A 14 -15.34 23.50 -12.01
N GLN A 15 -16.47 24.14 -12.24
CA GLN A 15 -17.62 24.12 -11.35
C GLN A 15 -18.70 23.24 -11.95
N GLU A 16 -19.23 22.33 -11.16
CA GLU A 16 -20.22 21.35 -11.60
C GLU A 16 -21.16 20.96 -10.47
N GLN A 17 -22.41 20.74 -10.79
CA GLN A 17 -23.42 20.20 -9.85
C GLN A 17 -23.24 18.69 -9.74
N VAL A 18 -22.88 18.22 -8.55
CA VAL A 18 -22.71 16.79 -8.24
C VAL A 18 -23.57 16.44 -7.03
N ALA A 19 -24.49 15.50 -7.19
CA ALA A 19 -25.39 15.06 -6.10
C ALA A 19 -26.07 16.21 -5.34
N ASN A 20 -26.59 17.19 -6.04
CA ASN A 20 -27.23 18.42 -5.51
C ASN A 20 -26.29 19.34 -4.72
N VAL A 21 -25.00 19.19 -4.85
CA VAL A 21 -23.98 20.06 -4.28
C VAL A 21 -23.16 20.67 -5.41
N GLU A 22 -22.98 21.98 -5.35
CA GLU A 22 -22.09 22.68 -6.29
C GLU A 22 -20.65 22.40 -5.89
N GLY A 23 -19.92 21.66 -6.75
CA GLY A 23 -18.56 21.23 -6.53
C GLY A 23 -17.57 22.01 -7.37
N CYS A 24 -16.45 22.45 -6.77
CA CYS A 24 -15.34 23.05 -7.47
C CYS A 24 -14.19 22.06 -7.57
N TYR A 25 -13.76 21.78 -8.77
CA TYR A 25 -12.68 20.84 -9.09
C TYR A 25 -11.47 21.57 -9.67
N LEU A 26 -10.27 21.14 -9.31
CA LEU A 26 -9.13 21.40 -10.18
C LEU A 26 -9.42 20.72 -11.54
N ARG A 27 -9.20 21.42 -12.66
CA ARG A 27 -9.48 20.90 -14.01
C ARG A 27 -8.92 19.49 -14.22
N ARG A 28 -7.66 19.27 -13.86
CA ARG A 28 -7.01 17.97 -13.98
C ARG A 28 -7.72 16.84 -13.23
N CYS A 29 -8.30 17.14 -12.05
CA CYS A 29 -9.04 16.17 -11.27
C CYS A 29 -10.42 15.90 -11.87
N HIS A 30 -11.11 16.93 -12.37
CA HIS A 30 -12.38 16.80 -13.07
C HIS A 30 -12.24 15.92 -14.32
N GLU A 31 -11.26 16.22 -15.17
CA GLU A 31 -10.97 15.44 -16.38
C GLU A 31 -10.60 13.99 -16.07
N ALA A 32 -9.79 13.77 -15.01
CA ALA A 32 -9.42 12.44 -14.60
C ALA A 32 -10.63 11.64 -14.10
N GLU A 33 -11.49 12.24 -13.28
CA GLU A 33 -12.69 11.60 -12.75
C GLU A 33 -13.70 11.26 -13.86
N THR A 34 -13.92 12.20 -14.78
CA THR A 34 -14.80 11.99 -15.94
C THR A 34 -14.27 10.88 -16.84
N TYR A 35 -12.97 10.88 -17.12
CA TYR A 35 -12.31 9.84 -17.90
C TYR A 35 -12.46 8.45 -17.25
N VAL A 36 -12.13 8.34 -15.96
CA VAL A 36 -12.28 7.08 -15.21
C VAL A 36 -13.73 6.59 -15.27
N CYS A 37 -14.71 7.48 -15.08
CA CYS A 37 -16.12 7.13 -15.17
C CYS A 37 -16.47 6.58 -16.56
N THR A 38 -16.06 7.26 -17.63
CA THR A 38 -16.35 6.87 -19.01
C THR A 38 -15.74 5.51 -19.34
N ARG A 39 -14.47 5.29 -18.98
CA ARG A 39 -13.79 4.01 -19.23
C ARG A 39 -14.42 2.86 -18.44
N VAL A 40 -14.72 3.06 -17.17
CA VAL A 40 -15.40 2.06 -16.34
C VAL A 40 -16.76 1.71 -16.95
N ARG A 41 -17.55 2.69 -17.39
CA ARG A 41 -18.84 2.42 -18.05
C ARG A 41 -18.68 1.62 -19.33
N ALA A 42 -17.67 1.91 -20.14
CA ALA A 42 -17.37 1.15 -21.33
C ALA A 42 -17.08 -0.32 -20.99
N MET A 43 -16.21 -0.58 -20.00
CA MET A 43 -15.91 -1.93 -19.53
C MET A 43 -17.13 -2.67 -18.96
N LEU A 44 -18.07 -1.96 -18.33
CA LEU A 44 -19.30 -2.56 -17.80
C LEU A 44 -20.31 -2.89 -18.91
N ALA A 45 -20.26 -2.18 -20.04
CA ALA A 45 -21.13 -2.43 -21.20
C ALA A 45 -20.63 -3.61 -22.04
N ASP A 46 -19.30 -3.77 -22.12
CA ASP A 46 -18.65 -4.86 -22.83
C ASP A 46 -18.58 -6.11 -21.92
N LYS A 47 -19.23 -7.18 -22.36
CA LYS A 47 -19.12 -8.46 -21.65
C LYS A 47 -18.29 -9.43 -22.47
N PRO A 48 -17.19 -9.93 -21.89
CA PRO A 48 -16.38 -10.94 -22.55
C PRO A 48 -17.21 -12.16 -22.92
N ASP A 49 -16.82 -12.86 -23.97
CA ASP A 49 -17.41 -14.15 -24.32
C ASP A 49 -17.36 -15.09 -23.12
N LYS A 50 -18.51 -15.71 -22.82
CA LYS A 50 -18.61 -16.65 -21.69
C LYS A 50 -17.70 -17.85 -21.94
N LEU A 51 -16.77 -18.07 -21.04
CA LEU A 51 -15.90 -19.25 -21.07
C LEU A 51 -16.74 -20.51 -20.90
N ARG A 52 -16.88 -21.32 -21.98
CA ARG A 52 -17.55 -22.61 -21.91
C ARG A 52 -16.74 -23.58 -21.05
N GLY A 53 -17.38 -24.20 -20.04
CA GLY A 53 -16.72 -25.15 -19.16
C GLY A 53 -15.87 -24.52 -18.03
N ALA A 54 -16.06 -23.22 -17.72
CA ALA A 54 -15.33 -22.54 -16.64
C ALA A 54 -15.29 -23.34 -15.34
N LYS A 55 -16.42 -23.93 -14.92
CA LYS A 55 -16.49 -24.76 -13.71
C LYS A 55 -15.52 -25.94 -13.74
N LYS A 56 -15.44 -26.65 -14.86
CA LYS A 56 -14.53 -27.78 -15.02
C LYS A 56 -13.06 -27.34 -14.92
N ILE A 57 -12.73 -26.22 -15.55
CA ILE A 57 -11.38 -25.65 -15.50
C ILE A 57 -11.01 -25.27 -14.05
N ILE A 58 -11.96 -24.66 -13.31
CA ILE A 58 -11.75 -24.32 -11.89
C ILE A 58 -11.54 -25.57 -11.04
N ASP A 59 -12.35 -26.65 -11.24
CA ASP A 59 -12.15 -27.93 -10.56
C ASP A 59 -10.78 -28.56 -10.87
N GLU A 60 -10.26 -28.36 -12.08
CA GLU A 60 -8.92 -28.80 -12.46
C GLU A 60 -7.82 -27.96 -11.79
N ILE A 61 -8.05 -26.64 -11.64
CA ILE A 61 -7.13 -25.74 -10.92
C ILE A 61 -7.07 -26.11 -9.44
N GLU A 62 -8.22 -26.31 -8.79
CA GLU A 62 -8.30 -26.74 -7.40
C GLU A 62 -7.51 -28.05 -7.16
N ARG A 63 -7.71 -29.03 -8.03
CA ARG A 63 -6.96 -30.31 -7.97
C ARG A 63 -5.46 -30.13 -8.17
N ALA A 64 -5.07 -29.30 -9.15
CA ALA A 64 -3.66 -29.04 -9.45
C ALA A 64 -2.94 -28.26 -8.32
N GLN A 65 -3.66 -27.39 -7.63
CA GLN A 65 -3.12 -26.61 -6.51
C GLN A 65 -3.28 -27.33 -5.16
N GLY A 66 -4.01 -28.44 -5.11
CA GLY A 66 -4.27 -29.20 -3.88
C GLY A 66 -5.12 -28.40 -2.86
N ILE A 67 -6.04 -27.57 -3.33
CA ILE A 67 -6.89 -26.70 -2.51
C ILE A 67 -8.34 -26.83 -2.94
N GLU A 68 -9.25 -26.48 -2.03
CA GLU A 68 -10.68 -26.29 -2.31
C GLU A 68 -11.01 -24.83 -2.01
N TYR A 69 -11.56 -24.12 -3.01
CA TYR A 69 -11.95 -22.71 -2.84
C TYR A 69 -13.19 -22.61 -1.96
N ALA A 70 -13.17 -21.71 -1.00
CA ALA A 70 -14.40 -21.29 -0.32
C ALA A 70 -15.40 -20.68 -1.34
N PRO A 71 -16.72 -20.71 -1.05
CA PRO A 71 -17.74 -20.29 -2.02
C PRO A 71 -17.48 -18.91 -2.66
N LEU A 72 -17.10 -17.93 -1.85
CA LEU A 72 -16.79 -16.58 -2.36
C LEU A 72 -15.48 -16.51 -3.16
N GLN A 73 -14.47 -17.30 -2.79
CA GLN A 73 -13.24 -17.40 -3.57
C GLN A 73 -13.51 -18.01 -4.94
N ARG A 74 -14.29 -19.09 -4.99
CA ARG A 74 -14.71 -19.72 -6.24
C ARG A 74 -15.52 -18.76 -7.10
N GLN A 75 -16.46 -18.02 -6.49
CA GLN A 75 -17.23 -16.98 -7.18
C GLN A 75 -16.32 -15.91 -7.79
N ALA A 76 -15.27 -15.48 -7.09
CA ALA A 76 -14.31 -14.51 -7.63
C ALA A 76 -13.60 -15.04 -8.86
N VAL A 77 -13.17 -16.30 -8.85
CA VAL A 77 -12.53 -16.94 -10.01
C VAL A 77 -13.52 -17.09 -11.17
N GLU A 78 -14.77 -17.47 -10.90
CA GLU A 78 -15.81 -17.58 -11.92
C GLU A 78 -16.14 -16.23 -12.57
N LEU A 79 -16.30 -15.16 -11.77
CA LEU A 79 -16.60 -13.81 -12.25
C LEU A 79 -15.45 -13.20 -13.05
N ALA A 80 -14.20 -13.52 -12.71
CA ALA A 80 -13.04 -13.05 -13.48
C ALA A 80 -13.07 -13.51 -14.95
N ALA A 81 -13.69 -14.68 -15.23
CA ALA A 81 -13.90 -15.14 -16.60
C ALA A 81 -15.07 -14.47 -17.32
N GLN A 82 -16.01 -13.85 -16.57
CA GLN A 82 -17.29 -13.37 -17.09
C GLN A 82 -17.37 -11.86 -17.23
N GLU A 83 -16.57 -11.13 -16.46
CA GLU A 83 -16.60 -9.68 -16.39
C GLU A 83 -15.28 -9.09 -16.91
N GLU A 84 -15.35 -7.95 -17.59
CA GLU A 84 -14.15 -7.21 -17.99
C GLU A 84 -13.55 -6.45 -16.82
N LEU A 85 -14.37 -6.00 -15.86
CA LEU A 85 -13.94 -5.34 -14.63
C LEU A 85 -14.49 -6.08 -13.41
N LEU A 86 -13.59 -6.56 -12.57
CA LEU A 86 -13.90 -7.25 -11.31
C LEU A 86 -13.21 -6.59 -10.13
N ILE A 87 -13.91 -6.44 -9.02
CA ILE A 87 -13.34 -6.06 -7.75
C ILE A 87 -13.33 -7.26 -6.79
N LEU A 88 -12.16 -7.54 -6.23
CA LEU A 88 -11.95 -8.51 -5.16
C LEU A 88 -11.53 -7.77 -3.89
N THR A 89 -12.34 -7.80 -2.87
CA THR A 89 -12.06 -7.12 -1.60
C THR A 89 -12.16 -8.05 -0.41
N GLY A 90 -11.53 -7.67 0.69
CA GLY A 90 -11.57 -8.39 1.97
C GLY A 90 -10.47 -7.95 2.91
N GLY A 91 -10.67 -8.21 4.19
CA GLY A 91 -9.70 -7.95 5.25
C GLY A 91 -8.54 -8.94 5.30
N PRO A 92 -7.71 -8.88 6.34
CA PRO A 92 -6.65 -9.84 6.57
C PRO A 92 -7.23 -11.24 6.83
N GLY A 93 -6.55 -12.28 6.37
CA GLY A 93 -6.94 -13.68 6.61
C GLY A 93 -8.15 -14.18 5.81
N THR A 94 -8.71 -13.39 4.90
CA THR A 94 -9.89 -13.78 4.08
C THR A 94 -9.53 -14.53 2.80
N GLY A 95 -8.24 -14.73 2.51
CA GLY A 95 -7.79 -15.54 1.36
C GLY A 95 -7.80 -14.80 0.02
N LYS A 96 -7.68 -13.47 0.00
CA LYS A 96 -7.51 -12.69 -1.25
C LYS A 96 -6.42 -13.27 -2.16
N THR A 97 -5.25 -13.55 -1.60
CA THR A 97 -4.10 -14.11 -2.33
C THR A 97 -4.41 -15.44 -3.01
N THR A 98 -5.14 -16.31 -2.32
CA THR A 98 -5.58 -17.61 -2.87
C THR A 98 -6.51 -17.39 -4.08
N SER A 99 -7.45 -16.47 -3.97
CA SER A 99 -8.34 -16.11 -5.07
C SER A 99 -7.57 -15.50 -6.25
N VAL A 100 -6.60 -14.61 -6.00
CA VAL A 100 -5.75 -14.02 -7.05
C VAL A 100 -4.98 -15.11 -7.80
N ARG A 101 -4.35 -16.05 -7.08
CA ARG A 101 -3.67 -17.21 -7.70
C ARG A 101 -4.62 -18.04 -8.56
N GLY A 102 -5.85 -18.23 -8.11
CA GLY A 102 -6.88 -18.91 -8.87
C GLY A 102 -7.25 -18.18 -10.15
N ILE A 103 -7.40 -16.86 -10.08
CA ILE A 103 -7.70 -15.99 -11.24
C ILE A 103 -6.54 -16.01 -12.24
N VAL A 104 -5.29 -15.90 -11.78
CA VAL A 104 -4.10 -16.02 -12.64
C VAL A 104 -4.08 -17.36 -13.36
N ALA A 105 -4.24 -18.46 -12.62
CA ALA A 105 -4.26 -19.80 -13.19
C ALA A 105 -5.41 -20.02 -14.21
N LEU A 106 -6.58 -19.42 -13.93
CA LEU A 106 -7.70 -19.43 -14.88
C LEU A 106 -7.37 -18.69 -16.17
N PHE A 107 -6.85 -17.48 -16.08
CA PHE A 107 -6.49 -16.66 -17.23
C PHE A 107 -5.40 -17.35 -18.08
N GLU A 108 -4.39 -17.94 -17.47
CA GLU A 108 -3.36 -18.71 -18.17
C GLU A 108 -3.94 -19.95 -18.88
N ARG A 109 -4.91 -20.65 -18.26
CA ARG A 109 -5.63 -21.75 -18.91
C ARG A 109 -6.52 -21.29 -20.07
N MET A 110 -6.95 -20.03 -20.06
CA MET A 110 -7.66 -19.39 -21.16
C MET A 110 -6.71 -18.92 -22.28
N GLY A 111 -5.40 -19.03 -22.10
CA GLY A 111 -4.40 -18.54 -23.04
C GLY A 111 -4.25 -17.04 -23.06
N LEU A 112 -4.60 -16.34 -21.96
CA LEU A 112 -4.52 -14.90 -21.84
C LEU A 112 -3.15 -14.47 -21.31
N ASP A 113 -2.61 -13.40 -21.88
CA ASP A 113 -1.44 -12.71 -21.36
C ASP A 113 -1.82 -11.85 -20.15
N VAL A 114 -1.30 -12.23 -18.97
CA VAL A 114 -1.64 -11.60 -17.69
C VAL A 114 -0.48 -10.78 -17.17
N LEU A 115 -0.72 -9.52 -16.87
CA LEU A 115 0.20 -8.64 -16.16
C LEU A 115 -0.26 -8.45 -14.71
N LEU A 116 0.73 -8.54 -13.79
CA LEU A 116 0.52 -8.31 -12.36
C LEU A 116 1.17 -7.00 -11.96
N CYS A 117 0.45 -6.16 -11.25
CA CYS A 117 1.00 -4.91 -10.76
C CYS A 117 0.43 -4.48 -9.41
N ALA A 118 1.16 -3.55 -8.76
CA ALA A 118 0.75 -2.93 -7.51
C ALA A 118 1.26 -1.48 -7.43
N PRO A 119 0.72 -0.63 -6.56
CA PRO A 119 1.18 0.76 -6.44
C PRO A 119 2.58 0.91 -5.84
N THR A 120 3.08 -0.08 -5.10
CA THR A 120 4.41 -0.04 -4.47
C THR A 120 5.28 -1.23 -4.89
N GLY A 121 6.61 -1.05 -4.88
CA GLY A 121 7.57 -2.10 -5.22
C GLY A 121 7.44 -3.33 -4.32
N ARG A 122 7.23 -3.15 -3.02
CA ARG A 122 7.06 -4.24 -2.07
C ARG A 122 5.79 -5.05 -2.30
N ALA A 123 4.67 -4.36 -2.55
CA ALA A 123 3.42 -5.05 -2.87
C ALA A 123 3.54 -5.82 -4.18
N ALA A 124 4.18 -5.25 -5.21
CA ALA A 124 4.44 -5.92 -6.48
C ALA A 124 5.33 -7.16 -6.29
N LYS A 125 6.47 -7.02 -5.59
CA LYS A 125 7.37 -8.14 -5.29
C LYS A 125 6.63 -9.28 -4.59
N ARG A 126 5.88 -8.96 -3.53
CA ARG A 126 5.08 -9.93 -2.79
C ARG A 126 4.05 -10.63 -3.69
N MET A 127 3.33 -9.87 -4.50
CA MET A 127 2.36 -10.43 -5.45
C MET A 127 3.03 -11.39 -6.42
N GLY A 128 4.20 -11.02 -6.94
CA GLY A 128 4.99 -11.86 -7.83
C GLY A 128 5.43 -13.17 -7.18
N GLU A 129 5.99 -13.12 -5.97
CA GLU A 129 6.39 -14.29 -5.19
C GLU A 129 5.21 -15.24 -4.92
N LEU A 130 4.05 -14.70 -4.56
CA LEU A 130 2.86 -15.49 -4.24
C LEU A 130 2.19 -16.12 -5.47
N CYS A 131 2.25 -15.43 -6.61
CA CYS A 131 1.66 -15.92 -7.87
C CYS A 131 2.67 -16.71 -8.73
N GLY A 132 3.96 -16.71 -8.39
CA GLY A 132 5.01 -17.36 -9.18
C GLY A 132 5.21 -16.69 -10.55
N LYS A 133 4.92 -15.39 -10.68
CA LYS A 133 4.96 -14.62 -11.93
C LYS A 133 5.53 -13.22 -11.67
N GLU A 134 6.23 -12.67 -12.65
CA GLU A 134 6.76 -11.31 -12.52
C GLU A 134 5.63 -10.31 -12.28
N ALA A 135 5.83 -9.42 -11.31
CA ALA A 135 4.93 -8.31 -11.02
C ALA A 135 5.73 -7.01 -10.91
N GLN A 136 5.14 -5.91 -11.34
CA GLN A 136 5.81 -4.60 -11.40
C GLN A 136 4.97 -3.55 -10.67
N THR A 137 5.57 -2.38 -10.37
CA THR A 137 4.77 -1.24 -9.96
C THR A 137 3.94 -0.73 -11.13
N ILE A 138 2.75 -0.18 -10.86
CA ILE A 138 1.92 0.44 -11.91
C ILE A 138 2.73 1.48 -12.68
N HIS A 139 3.53 2.30 -11.97
CA HIS A 139 4.36 3.33 -12.58
C HIS A 139 5.37 2.74 -13.58
N ARG A 140 6.06 1.65 -13.21
CA ARG A 140 7.01 0.97 -14.09
C ARG A 140 6.30 0.31 -15.27
N LEU A 141 5.18 -0.33 -15.02
CA LEU A 141 4.36 -0.97 -16.05
C LEU A 141 3.92 0.03 -17.14
N LEU A 142 3.59 1.26 -16.71
CA LEU A 142 3.17 2.33 -17.61
C LEU A 142 4.33 3.10 -18.25
N GLY A 143 5.58 2.78 -17.93
CA GLY A 143 6.76 3.49 -18.43
C GLY A 143 6.75 4.95 -18.01
N MET A 144 6.64 5.19 -16.68
CA MET A 144 6.67 6.53 -16.13
C MET A 144 8.01 7.22 -16.41
N SER A 145 7.93 8.44 -16.90
CA SER A 145 9.08 9.35 -17.03
C SER A 145 8.76 10.70 -16.39
N TRP A 146 9.79 11.37 -15.91
CA TRP A 146 9.72 12.68 -15.28
C TRP A 146 10.34 13.72 -16.20
N ASN A 147 9.61 14.79 -16.45
CA ASN A 147 10.15 15.93 -17.17
C ASN A 147 10.74 16.93 -16.16
N GLU A 148 12.07 17.02 -16.10
CA GLU A 148 12.77 17.91 -15.17
C GLU A 148 12.44 19.40 -15.37
N GLN A 149 12.09 19.81 -16.60
CA GLN A 149 11.84 21.21 -16.93
C GLN A 149 10.44 21.67 -16.50
N THR A 150 9.43 20.80 -16.63
CA THR A 150 8.03 21.13 -16.32
C THR A 150 7.57 20.57 -14.98
N GLY A 151 8.28 19.60 -14.42
CA GLY A 151 7.87 18.88 -13.23
C GLY A 151 6.69 17.91 -13.48
N ASP A 152 6.38 17.63 -14.73
CA ASP A 152 5.25 16.77 -15.10
C ASP A 152 5.65 15.31 -15.18
N VAL A 153 4.74 14.46 -14.71
CA VAL A 153 4.81 13.00 -14.90
C VAL A 153 4.14 12.64 -16.22
N THR A 154 4.85 11.89 -17.05
CA THR A 154 4.30 11.34 -18.28
C THR A 154 4.42 9.82 -18.27
N PHE A 155 3.54 9.16 -19.03
CA PHE A 155 3.54 7.70 -19.17
C PHE A 155 3.67 7.33 -20.66
N THR A 156 4.60 6.43 -20.96
CA THR A 156 4.79 5.92 -22.32
C THR A 156 3.57 5.10 -22.76
N LYS A 157 3.08 4.23 -21.85
CA LYS A 157 1.88 3.44 -22.11
C LYS A 157 0.63 4.28 -21.88
N ASN A 158 -0.19 4.38 -22.92
CA ASN A 158 -1.41 5.21 -23.00
C ASN A 158 -2.32 4.72 -24.12
N GLU A 159 -3.36 5.47 -24.49
CA GLU A 159 -4.31 5.09 -25.56
C GLU A 159 -3.66 4.87 -26.94
N LYS A 160 -2.54 5.55 -27.23
CA LYS A 160 -1.82 5.43 -28.50
C LYS A 160 -0.86 4.26 -28.50
N GLU A 161 -0.32 3.94 -27.34
CA GLU A 161 0.61 2.83 -27.12
C GLU A 161 0.15 2.01 -25.90
N PRO A 162 -0.92 1.19 -26.04
CA PRO A 162 -1.47 0.45 -24.92
C PRO A 162 -0.56 -0.68 -24.46
N LEU A 163 -0.87 -1.25 -23.29
CA LEU A 163 -0.26 -2.45 -22.79
C LEU A 163 -0.62 -3.65 -23.68
N GLU A 164 0.35 -4.48 -23.97
CA GLU A 164 0.15 -5.73 -24.72
C GLU A 164 -0.23 -6.84 -23.73
N ALA A 165 -1.46 -6.76 -23.19
CA ALA A 165 -1.98 -7.71 -22.25
C ALA A 165 -3.47 -7.95 -22.47
N ASP A 166 -3.93 -9.17 -22.14
CA ASP A 166 -5.34 -9.56 -22.19
C ASP A 166 -6.01 -9.35 -20.82
N ALA A 167 -5.21 -9.37 -19.77
CA ALA A 167 -5.68 -9.13 -18.42
C ALA A 167 -4.62 -8.40 -17.57
N VAL A 168 -5.08 -7.50 -16.72
CA VAL A 168 -4.25 -6.81 -15.71
C VAL A 168 -4.87 -7.04 -14.34
N ILE A 169 -4.06 -7.47 -13.38
CA ILE A 169 -4.47 -7.63 -11.99
C ILE A 169 -3.69 -6.64 -11.14
N VAL A 170 -4.40 -5.80 -10.40
CA VAL A 170 -3.85 -4.75 -9.55
C VAL A 170 -4.09 -5.10 -8.10
N ASP A 171 -3.04 -5.34 -7.32
CA ASP A 171 -3.15 -5.50 -5.87
C ASP A 171 -2.96 -4.16 -5.14
N GLU A 172 -3.37 -4.11 -3.87
CA GLU A 172 -3.35 -2.91 -3.02
C GLU A 172 -4.01 -1.68 -3.69
N THR A 173 -5.12 -1.91 -4.41
CA THR A 173 -5.82 -0.85 -5.18
C THR A 173 -6.33 0.30 -4.31
N SER A 174 -6.51 0.10 -3.00
CA SER A 174 -6.85 1.18 -2.05
C SER A 174 -5.84 2.35 -2.06
N MET A 175 -4.59 2.08 -2.46
CA MET A 175 -3.53 3.08 -2.57
C MET A 175 -3.49 3.81 -3.92
N VAL A 176 -4.26 3.36 -4.91
CA VAL A 176 -4.29 3.96 -6.26
C VAL A 176 -5.16 5.21 -6.24
N ASP A 177 -4.57 6.35 -6.56
CA ASP A 177 -5.27 7.62 -6.67
C ASP A 177 -5.95 7.81 -8.04
N LEU A 178 -6.67 8.90 -8.18
CA LEU A 178 -7.44 9.20 -9.37
C LEU A 178 -6.56 9.39 -10.63
N ALA A 179 -5.40 10.03 -10.48
CA ALA A 179 -4.49 10.28 -11.59
C ALA A 179 -3.85 8.98 -12.09
N LEU A 180 -3.40 8.13 -11.16
CA LEU A 180 -2.79 6.84 -11.49
C LEU A 180 -3.84 5.87 -12.08
N MET A 181 -5.07 5.87 -11.56
CA MET A 181 -6.16 5.06 -12.15
C MET A 181 -6.49 5.53 -13.56
N ARG A 182 -6.56 6.85 -13.81
CA ARG A 182 -6.74 7.39 -15.17
C ARG A 182 -5.64 6.89 -16.11
N ALA A 183 -4.38 6.99 -15.69
CA ALA A 183 -3.24 6.56 -16.50
C ALA A 183 -3.29 5.05 -16.80
N LEU A 184 -3.63 4.23 -15.80
CA LEU A 184 -3.78 2.79 -15.97
C LEU A 184 -4.91 2.47 -16.99
N LEU A 185 -6.09 3.04 -16.79
CA LEU A 185 -7.23 2.80 -17.69
C LEU A 185 -6.97 3.29 -19.12
N ALA A 186 -6.18 4.37 -19.30
CA ALA A 186 -5.78 4.86 -20.61
C ALA A 186 -4.83 3.89 -21.32
N ALA A 187 -4.05 3.13 -20.59
CA ALA A 187 -3.13 2.15 -21.15
C ALA A 187 -3.78 0.78 -21.44
N LEU A 188 -5.01 0.55 -21.01
CA LEU A 188 -5.72 -0.70 -21.30
C LEU A 188 -6.37 -0.64 -22.67
N ARG A 189 -6.11 -1.64 -23.50
CA ARG A 189 -6.83 -1.82 -24.77
C ARG A 189 -8.29 -2.24 -24.53
N PRO A 190 -9.21 -1.98 -25.45
CA PRO A 190 -10.58 -2.52 -25.38
C PRO A 190 -10.56 -4.06 -25.24
N GLY A 191 -11.42 -4.59 -24.38
CA GLY A 191 -11.50 -6.03 -24.11
C GLY A 191 -10.44 -6.56 -23.14
N CYS A 192 -9.48 -5.73 -22.65
CA CYS A 192 -8.54 -6.13 -21.62
C CYS A 192 -9.25 -6.23 -20.27
N ARG A 193 -9.18 -7.40 -19.64
CA ARG A 193 -9.77 -7.61 -18.31
C ARG A 193 -8.98 -6.90 -17.23
N LEU A 194 -9.69 -6.30 -16.28
CA LEU A 194 -9.09 -5.63 -15.14
C LEU A 194 -9.64 -6.19 -13.84
N VAL A 195 -8.75 -6.73 -13.00
CA VAL A 195 -9.09 -7.21 -11.65
C VAL A 195 -8.45 -6.26 -10.63
N LEU A 196 -9.27 -5.59 -9.86
CA LEU A 196 -8.85 -4.69 -8.79
C LEU A 196 -8.96 -5.40 -7.44
N VAL A 197 -7.81 -5.59 -6.78
CA VAL A 197 -7.71 -6.28 -5.50
C VAL A 197 -7.33 -5.29 -4.41
N GLY A 198 -7.99 -5.33 -3.26
CA GLY A 198 -7.65 -4.41 -2.18
C GLY A 198 -8.52 -4.57 -0.94
N ASP A 199 -8.26 -3.70 0.01
CA ASP A 199 -9.00 -3.60 1.26
C ASP A 199 -9.50 -2.16 1.44
N PRO A 200 -10.82 -1.92 1.34
CA PRO A 200 -11.40 -0.56 1.41
C PRO A 200 -11.33 0.05 2.82
N ASP A 201 -11.01 -0.75 3.84
CA ASP A 201 -10.95 -0.30 5.23
C ASP A 201 -9.53 0.15 5.64
N GLN A 202 -8.53 -0.15 4.82
CA GLN A 202 -7.20 0.42 4.93
C GLN A 202 -7.19 1.91 4.58
N LEU A 203 -6.07 2.57 4.86
CA LEU A 203 -5.86 3.96 4.50
C LEU A 203 -6.00 4.15 2.98
N PRO A 204 -6.73 5.18 2.54
CA PRO A 204 -6.86 5.50 1.13
C PRO A 204 -5.55 6.03 0.55
N SER A 205 -5.49 6.19 -0.79
CA SER A 205 -4.38 6.80 -1.52
C SER A 205 -3.99 8.17 -0.94
N VAL A 206 -2.74 8.58 -1.08
CA VAL A 206 -2.30 9.94 -0.68
C VAL A 206 -2.83 10.99 -1.64
N GLY A 207 -2.87 10.70 -2.94
CA GLY A 207 -3.39 11.58 -4.00
C GLY A 207 -4.90 11.76 -3.97
N ALA A 208 -5.44 12.55 -4.89
CA ALA A 208 -6.85 12.91 -4.97
C ALA A 208 -7.76 11.71 -5.28
N GLY A 209 -9.00 11.76 -4.80
CA GLY A 209 -10.02 10.75 -5.05
C GLY A 209 -9.99 9.58 -4.05
N ASN A 210 -11.00 8.73 -4.13
CA ASN A 210 -11.11 7.45 -3.42
C ASN A 210 -11.68 6.41 -4.38
N VAL A 211 -10.94 6.19 -5.48
CA VAL A 211 -11.43 5.44 -6.64
C VAL A 211 -11.92 4.06 -6.24
N PHE A 212 -11.12 3.28 -5.52
CA PHE A 212 -11.49 1.93 -5.11
C PHE A 212 -12.77 1.89 -4.27
N GLY A 213 -12.85 2.77 -3.26
CA GLY A 213 -14.04 2.88 -2.42
C GLY A 213 -15.27 3.39 -3.18
N ASP A 214 -15.10 4.29 -4.16
CA ASP A 214 -16.20 4.83 -4.96
C ASP A 214 -16.73 3.80 -5.96
N LEU A 215 -15.85 3.00 -6.57
CA LEU A 215 -16.23 1.88 -7.43
C LEU A 215 -17.07 0.85 -6.66
N ILE A 216 -16.62 0.44 -5.47
CA ILE A 216 -17.36 -0.48 -4.60
C ILE A 216 -18.73 0.10 -4.23
N ARG A 217 -18.76 1.35 -3.72
CA ARG A 217 -20.00 2.00 -3.28
C ARG A 217 -20.94 2.38 -4.41
N SER A 218 -20.49 2.39 -5.65
CA SER A 218 -21.37 2.59 -6.81
C SER A 218 -22.31 1.42 -7.05
N GLU A 219 -21.95 0.23 -6.55
CA GLU A 219 -22.69 -1.02 -6.76
C GLU A 219 -22.89 -1.38 -8.24
N ARG A 220 -22.09 -0.75 -9.13
CA ARG A 220 -22.16 -0.99 -10.58
C ARG A 220 -21.14 -2.02 -11.04
N VAL A 221 -20.02 -2.15 -10.34
CA VAL A 221 -18.92 -3.05 -10.68
C VAL A 221 -19.12 -4.38 -9.98
N ALA A 222 -18.95 -5.49 -10.69
CA ALA A 222 -18.95 -6.81 -10.10
C ALA A 222 -17.92 -6.87 -8.97
N THR A 223 -18.41 -7.12 -7.75
CA THR A 223 -17.58 -7.05 -6.55
C THR A 223 -17.78 -8.33 -5.72
N VAL A 224 -16.68 -9.00 -5.40
CA VAL A 224 -16.67 -10.11 -4.45
C VAL A 224 -15.99 -9.63 -3.18
N ALA A 225 -16.75 -9.56 -2.10
CA ALA A 225 -16.26 -9.23 -0.77
C ALA A 225 -16.04 -10.51 0.04
N LEU A 226 -14.77 -10.90 0.21
CA LEU A 226 -14.39 -12.04 1.03
C LEU A 226 -14.58 -11.68 2.51
N LYS A 227 -15.56 -12.29 3.15
CA LYS A 227 -15.92 -12.02 4.56
C LYS A 227 -15.50 -13.14 5.49
N ASP A 228 -15.37 -14.34 4.96
CA ASP A 228 -15.07 -15.52 5.76
C ASP A 228 -13.59 -15.52 6.15
N ILE A 229 -13.34 -15.59 7.44
CA ILE A 229 -12.00 -15.74 8.00
C ILE A 229 -11.70 -17.24 8.03
N PHE A 230 -10.57 -17.65 7.45
CA PHE A 230 -10.18 -19.05 7.51
C PHE A 230 -9.85 -19.47 8.93
N ARG A 231 -10.18 -20.72 9.27
CA ARG A 231 -10.04 -21.30 10.61
C ARG A 231 -8.65 -21.08 11.25
N GLN A 232 -7.58 -21.11 10.45
CA GLN A 232 -6.24 -20.79 10.93
C GLN A 232 -6.10 -19.31 11.29
N ALA A 233 -6.71 -18.43 10.52
CA ALA A 233 -6.68 -16.98 10.76
C ALA A 233 -7.61 -16.58 11.92
N GLU A 234 -8.68 -17.31 12.20
CA GLU A 234 -9.54 -17.08 13.38
C GLU A 234 -8.80 -17.26 14.71
N GLN A 235 -7.78 -18.12 14.73
CA GLN A 235 -6.94 -18.31 15.93
C GLN A 235 -6.00 -17.13 16.18
N SER A 236 -5.67 -16.35 15.15
CA SER A 236 -4.82 -15.17 15.26
C SER A 236 -5.53 -14.02 15.99
N ALA A 237 -4.96 -13.57 17.09
CA ALA A 237 -5.47 -12.39 17.80
C ALA A 237 -5.23 -11.10 17.01
N ILE A 238 -4.22 -11.05 16.13
CA ILE A 238 -4.01 -9.95 15.17
C ILE A 238 -5.22 -9.82 14.26
N VAL A 239 -5.65 -10.92 13.64
CA VAL A 239 -6.78 -10.93 12.69
C VAL A 239 -8.08 -10.56 13.41
N ARG A 240 -8.37 -11.17 14.57
CA ARG A 240 -9.54 -10.80 15.38
C ARG A 240 -9.54 -9.33 15.78
N SER A 241 -8.37 -8.82 16.20
CA SER A 241 -8.22 -7.39 16.57
C SER A 241 -8.47 -6.47 15.39
N ALA A 242 -8.02 -6.82 14.19
CA ALA A 242 -8.30 -6.04 12.98
C ALA A 242 -9.81 -5.97 12.71
N HIS A 243 -10.54 -7.09 12.83
CA HIS A 243 -11.98 -7.11 12.65
C HIS A 243 -12.73 -6.30 13.72
N LEU A 244 -12.36 -6.44 15.01
CA LEU A 244 -12.93 -5.63 16.07
C LEU A 244 -12.75 -4.13 15.81
N VAL A 245 -11.54 -3.73 15.41
CA VAL A 245 -11.26 -2.33 15.07
C VAL A 245 -12.09 -1.88 13.89
N ASN A 246 -12.26 -2.70 12.87
CA ASN A 246 -13.09 -2.36 11.71
C ASN A 246 -14.57 -2.17 12.07
N GLU A 247 -15.05 -2.91 13.06
CA GLU A 247 -16.39 -2.74 13.67
C GLU A 247 -16.51 -1.52 14.61
N GLY A 248 -15.41 -0.80 14.85
CA GLY A 248 -15.37 0.33 15.78
C GLY A 248 -15.19 -0.06 17.24
N ARG A 249 -14.76 -1.27 17.50
CA ARG A 249 -14.52 -1.85 18.82
C ARG A 249 -13.04 -1.88 19.14
N LEU A 250 -12.71 -1.79 20.43
CA LEU A 250 -11.34 -2.01 20.90
C LEU A 250 -10.93 -3.48 20.70
N PRO A 251 -9.67 -3.75 20.34
CA PRO A 251 -9.12 -5.09 20.40
C PRO A 251 -9.10 -5.63 21.84
N GLU A 252 -8.97 -6.93 21.99
CA GLU A 252 -8.80 -7.57 23.29
C GLU A 252 -7.42 -7.21 23.85
N LEU A 253 -7.36 -6.26 24.81
CA LEU A 253 -6.10 -5.77 25.36
C LEU A 253 -5.51 -6.69 26.46
N GLN A 254 -6.07 -7.89 26.66
CA GLN A 254 -5.57 -8.87 27.62
C GLN A 254 -4.46 -9.71 26.98
N ASN A 255 -3.29 -9.70 27.64
CA ASN A 255 -2.14 -10.48 27.18
C ASN A 255 -2.28 -11.95 27.60
N THR A 256 -2.12 -12.86 26.64
CA THR A 256 -2.03 -14.30 26.89
C THR A 256 -0.71 -14.85 26.35
N ALA A 257 -0.12 -15.82 27.03
CA ALA A 257 1.23 -16.29 26.73
C ALA A 257 1.42 -16.85 25.30
N ALA A 258 0.37 -17.42 24.72
CA ALA A 258 0.41 -18.01 23.37
C ALA A 258 -0.16 -17.08 22.28
N SER A 259 -0.35 -15.80 22.56
CA SER A 259 -0.92 -14.83 21.61
C SER A 259 0.13 -14.30 20.64
N ASP A 260 -0.32 -14.00 19.44
CA ASP A 260 0.43 -13.20 18.45
C ASP A 260 0.17 -11.69 18.59
N PHE A 261 -0.60 -11.29 19.59
CA PHE A 261 -0.97 -9.90 19.90
C PHE A 261 -0.75 -9.58 21.37
N PHE A 262 -0.10 -8.44 21.64
CA PHE A 262 0.14 -7.94 22.99
C PHE A 262 -0.14 -6.45 23.10
N PHE A 263 -0.61 -6.03 24.28
CA PHE A 263 -0.74 -4.63 24.65
C PHE A 263 0.11 -4.31 25.88
N LEU A 264 0.94 -3.29 25.77
CA LEU A 264 1.79 -2.79 26.83
C LEU A 264 1.38 -1.34 27.19
N PRO A 265 0.62 -1.12 28.27
CA PRO A 265 0.18 0.22 28.65
C PRO A 265 1.36 1.09 29.06
N ARG A 266 1.56 2.22 28.37
CA ARG A 266 2.60 3.22 28.62
C ARG A 266 2.03 4.60 28.31
N ARG A 267 1.72 5.38 29.34
CA ARG A 267 1.17 6.75 29.19
C ARG A 267 2.26 7.82 29.16
N ASP A 268 3.38 7.56 29.82
CA ASP A 268 4.55 8.43 29.80
C ASP A 268 5.38 8.23 28.54
N SER A 269 5.71 9.32 27.82
CA SER A 269 6.40 9.26 26.53
C SER A 269 7.82 8.70 26.64
N VAL A 270 8.54 9.00 27.72
CA VAL A 270 9.90 8.51 27.91
C VAL A 270 9.88 7.00 28.15
N ARG A 271 9.04 6.54 29.06
CA ARG A 271 8.87 5.10 29.33
C ARG A 271 8.35 4.34 28.13
N LEU A 272 7.53 4.98 27.30
CA LEU A 272 7.04 4.40 26.06
C LEU A 272 8.20 4.16 25.08
N VAL A 273 9.03 5.18 24.84
CA VAL A 273 10.20 5.07 23.95
C VAL A 273 11.19 4.03 24.50
N ASP A 274 11.49 4.05 25.78
CA ASP A 274 12.37 3.05 26.43
C ASP A 274 11.83 1.63 26.24
N THR A 275 10.51 1.43 26.39
CA THR A 275 9.88 0.12 26.17
C THR A 275 10.02 -0.33 24.70
N VAL A 276 9.82 0.57 23.73
CA VAL A 276 9.99 0.26 22.31
C VAL A 276 11.45 -0.13 22.00
N VAL A 277 12.40 0.63 22.54
CA VAL A 277 13.84 0.34 22.40
C VAL A 277 14.19 -1.03 23.00
N GLU A 278 13.72 -1.32 24.22
CA GLU A 278 13.94 -2.61 24.89
C GLU A 278 13.35 -3.77 24.09
N LEU A 279 12.14 -3.61 23.54
CA LEU A 279 11.51 -4.62 22.70
C LEU A 279 12.38 -4.92 21.48
N CYS A 280 12.85 -3.91 20.77
CA CYS A 280 13.63 -4.08 19.54
C CYS A 280 15.03 -4.62 19.80
N ARG A 281 15.69 -4.18 20.91
CA ARG A 281 17.10 -4.49 21.19
C ARG A 281 17.29 -5.85 21.86
N THR A 282 16.41 -6.21 22.80
CA THR A 282 16.63 -7.36 23.68
C THR A 282 15.45 -8.32 23.72
N ARG A 283 14.23 -7.85 24.03
CA ARG A 283 13.13 -8.75 24.36
C ARG A 283 12.68 -9.61 23.19
N LEU A 284 12.46 -9.04 22.01
CA LEU A 284 12.01 -9.81 20.86
C LEU A 284 13.14 -10.68 20.28
N PRO A 285 14.37 -10.17 20.10
CA PRO A 285 15.47 -11.02 19.64
C PRO A 285 15.79 -12.18 20.59
N GLU A 286 15.88 -11.95 21.89
CA GLU A 286 16.31 -12.95 22.87
C GLU A 286 15.20 -13.94 23.26
N LYS A 287 13.96 -13.45 23.42
CA LYS A 287 12.84 -14.26 23.95
C LYS A 287 11.95 -14.88 22.88
N MET A 288 11.84 -14.22 21.72
CA MET A 288 10.95 -14.66 20.65
C MET A 288 11.71 -15.00 19.36
N HIS A 289 13.03 -14.89 19.35
CA HIS A 289 13.88 -15.16 18.18
C HIS A 289 13.47 -14.36 16.94
N ILE A 290 13.01 -13.12 17.16
CA ILE A 290 12.67 -12.18 16.08
C ILE A 290 13.78 -11.13 16.02
N PRO A 291 14.67 -11.20 15.04
CA PRO A 291 15.78 -10.28 14.93
C PRO A 291 15.31 -8.84 14.68
N ALA A 292 16.09 -7.85 15.13
CA ALA A 292 15.72 -6.43 15.09
C ALA A 292 15.37 -5.94 13.66
N GLU A 293 16.02 -6.48 12.64
CA GLU A 293 15.74 -6.16 11.24
C GLU A 293 14.35 -6.65 10.77
N SER A 294 13.77 -7.64 11.43
CA SER A 294 12.42 -8.15 11.14
C SER A 294 11.31 -7.42 11.89
N ILE A 295 11.68 -6.45 12.74
CA ILE A 295 10.76 -5.65 13.55
C ILE A 295 10.56 -4.30 12.86
N GLN A 296 9.31 -3.87 12.74
CA GLN A 296 8.98 -2.52 12.30
C GLN A 296 8.22 -1.76 13.38
N VAL A 297 8.77 -0.61 13.76
CA VAL A 297 8.07 0.33 14.65
C VAL A 297 7.22 1.26 13.79
N LEU A 298 5.93 1.37 14.14
CA LEU A 298 4.96 2.22 13.46
C LEU A 298 4.38 3.25 14.44
N THR A 299 4.16 4.47 13.96
CA THR A 299 3.48 5.53 14.70
C THR A 299 2.58 6.33 13.77
N ALA A 300 1.59 7.03 14.32
CA ALA A 300 0.70 7.87 13.53
C ALA A 300 1.36 9.19 13.08
N THR A 301 2.39 9.67 13.78
CA THR A 301 2.94 11.02 13.61
C THR A 301 4.45 11.05 13.33
N ARG A 302 4.91 12.11 12.68
CA ARG A 302 6.36 12.37 12.46
C ARG A 302 6.96 13.19 13.61
N LYS A 303 6.19 14.07 14.24
CA LYS A 303 6.63 15.06 15.23
C LYS A 303 6.27 14.62 16.64
N GLY A 304 6.92 15.26 17.63
CA GLY A 304 6.73 14.98 19.06
C GLY A 304 7.60 13.84 19.58
N ASP A 305 7.52 13.58 20.88
CA ASP A 305 8.39 12.64 21.60
C ASP A 305 8.18 11.18 21.17
N THR A 306 7.00 10.85 20.66
CA THR A 306 6.64 9.53 20.16
C THR A 306 6.50 9.48 18.63
N GLY A 307 6.93 10.54 17.96
CA GLY A 307 6.97 10.62 16.49
C GLY A 307 8.17 9.88 15.90
N THR A 308 8.14 9.65 14.58
CA THR A 308 9.22 8.90 13.89
C THR A 308 10.58 9.52 14.10
N ALA A 309 10.70 10.85 14.17
CA ALA A 309 11.99 11.52 14.38
C ALA A 309 12.63 11.18 15.74
N ALA A 310 11.85 11.19 16.82
CA ALA A 310 12.33 10.84 18.16
C ALA A 310 12.63 9.34 18.28
N LEU A 311 11.70 8.50 17.79
CA LEU A 311 11.85 7.04 17.80
C LEU A 311 13.08 6.59 16.98
N ASN A 312 13.31 7.15 15.81
CA ASN A 312 14.47 6.81 14.99
C ASN A 312 15.79 7.16 15.67
N ARG A 313 15.89 8.32 16.34
CA ARG A 313 17.09 8.68 17.11
C ARG A 313 17.35 7.69 18.26
N ALA A 314 16.31 7.35 19.02
CA ALA A 314 16.44 6.43 20.13
C ALA A 314 16.81 5.00 19.66
N LEU A 315 16.17 4.54 18.60
CA LEU A 315 16.43 3.21 18.02
C LEU A 315 17.81 3.14 17.38
N GLN A 316 18.25 4.16 16.64
CA GLN A 316 19.59 4.22 16.07
C GLN A 316 20.64 4.17 17.18
N ALA A 317 20.49 4.98 18.24
CA ALA A 317 21.43 4.98 19.35
C ALA A 317 21.52 3.61 20.05
N ALA A 318 20.41 2.86 20.11
CA ALA A 318 20.37 1.57 20.78
C ALA A 318 20.80 0.39 19.89
N LEU A 319 20.41 0.40 18.60
CA LEU A 319 20.61 -0.72 17.67
C LEU A 319 21.88 -0.55 16.82
N ASN A 320 22.26 0.68 16.53
CA ASN A 320 23.44 1.02 15.74
C ASN A 320 24.21 2.20 16.36
N PRO A 321 24.78 2.05 17.57
CA PRO A 321 25.47 3.13 18.26
C PRO A 321 26.71 3.58 17.49
N ALA A 322 27.10 4.84 17.70
CA ALA A 322 28.37 5.35 17.23
C ALA A 322 29.52 4.51 17.83
N GLY A 323 30.53 4.21 17.04
CA GLY A 323 31.65 3.41 17.50
C GLY A 323 32.84 3.41 16.55
N ALA A 324 34.00 2.99 17.07
CA ALA A 324 35.22 2.87 16.27
C ALA A 324 35.01 1.88 15.10
N GLY A 325 35.35 2.31 13.88
CA GLY A 325 35.28 1.49 12.68
C GLY A 325 33.99 1.65 11.86
N ARG A 326 32.99 2.43 12.32
CA ARG A 326 31.82 2.79 11.53
C ARG A 326 31.93 4.22 11.05
N ARG A 327 31.75 4.43 9.77
CA ARG A 327 31.75 5.77 9.19
C ARG A 327 30.35 6.38 9.30
N GLU A 328 30.35 7.70 9.41
CA GLU A 328 29.15 8.51 9.53
C GLU A 328 29.16 9.65 8.51
N LYS A 329 28.00 9.99 7.97
CA LYS A 329 27.80 11.18 7.16
C LYS A 329 26.65 11.98 7.76
N ARG A 330 26.91 13.25 8.08
CA ARG A 330 25.88 14.18 8.51
C ARG A 330 25.20 14.82 7.31
N PHE A 331 23.88 14.83 7.32
CA PHE A 331 23.08 15.56 6.35
C PHE A 331 21.90 16.25 7.07
N GLY A 332 21.91 17.56 7.12
CA GLY A 332 20.95 18.34 7.94
C GLY A 332 20.99 17.93 9.42
N ASP A 333 19.83 17.56 9.95
CA ASP A 333 19.67 17.11 11.34
C ASP A 333 19.90 15.59 11.50
N LEU A 334 20.08 14.86 10.40
CA LEU A 334 20.31 13.42 10.42
C LEU A 334 21.80 13.09 10.39
N VAL A 335 22.16 12.03 11.08
CA VAL A 335 23.48 11.40 11.00
C VAL A 335 23.27 9.99 10.49
N PHE A 336 23.65 9.76 9.23
CA PHE A 336 23.63 8.44 8.61
C PHE A 336 24.91 7.69 8.95
N ARG A 337 24.78 6.42 9.26
CA ARG A 337 25.88 5.57 9.76
C ARG A 337 25.85 4.24 9.04
N GLU A 338 27.01 3.68 8.76
CA GLU A 338 27.12 2.31 8.24
C GLU A 338 26.33 1.35 9.13
N GLY A 339 25.47 0.53 8.52
CA GLY A 339 24.54 -0.35 9.20
C GLY A 339 23.15 0.24 9.47
N ASP A 340 22.92 1.54 9.24
CA ASP A 340 21.64 2.15 9.43
C ASP A 340 20.59 1.62 8.45
N ARG A 341 19.36 1.53 8.94
CA ARG A 341 18.18 1.24 8.15
C ARG A 341 17.56 2.55 7.66
N VAL A 342 17.46 2.67 6.34
CA VAL A 342 16.99 3.87 5.65
C VAL A 342 15.84 3.56 4.71
N MET A 343 15.08 4.58 4.33
CA MET A 343 13.96 4.46 3.40
C MET A 343 14.06 5.57 2.36
N GLN A 344 13.89 5.22 1.10
CA GLN A 344 13.70 6.17 0.01
C GLN A 344 12.38 6.90 0.20
N THR A 345 12.39 8.24 0.12
CA THR A 345 11.22 9.06 0.42
C THR A 345 10.49 9.57 -0.81
N ARG A 346 11.09 9.43 -1.99
CA ARG A 346 10.52 9.77 -3.30
C ARG A 346 10.99 8.77 -4.35
N ASN A 347 10.31 8.73 -5.48
CA ASN A 347 10.80 7.92 -6.60
C ASN A 347 12.01 8.61 -7.22
N ASP A 348 13.08 7.87 -7.39
CA ASP A 348 14.25 8.29 -8.17
C ASP A 348 14.56 7.17 -9.18
N TYR A 349 14.39 7.48 -10.46
CA TYR A 349 14.54 6.54 -11.57
C TYR A 349 15.96 6.43 -12.06
N ASP A 350 16.84 7.34 -11.65
CA ASP A 350 18.21 7.47 -12.14
C ASP A 350 19.22 6.81 -11.20
N VAL A 351 18.82 6.46 -9.99
CA VAL A 351 19.69 5.74 -9.03
C VAL A 351 20.07 4.38 -9.59
N LEU A 352 21.34 4.24 -9.95
CA LEU A 352 21.87 2.99 -10.48
C LEU A 352 22.05 1.96 -9.37
N TRP A 353 21.70 0.73 -9.68
CA TRP A 353 21.88 -0.42 -8.79
C TRP A 353 22.40 -1.64 -9.55
N GLU A 354 23.06 -2.53 -8.81
CA GLU A 354 23.57 -3.80 -9.29
C GLU A 354 23.18 -4.92 -8.32
N ARG A 355 23.02 -6.13 -8.84
CA ARG A 355 22.79 -7.36 -8.06
C ARG A 355 24.06 -8.20 -8.03
N GLU A 356 24.12 -9.17 -7.11
CA GLU A 356 25.24 -10.12 -6.99
C GLU A 356 25.47 -10.95 -8.27
N ASP A 357 24.43 -11.19 -9.06
CA ASP A 357 24.52 -11.92 -10.35
C ASP A 357 25.03 -11.05 -11.51
N GLY A 358 25.39 -9.79 -11.26
CA GLY A 358 25.86 -8.82 -12.27
C GLY A 358 24.73 -8.14 -13.05
N THR A 359 23.47 -8.42 -12.73
CA THR A 359 22.33 -7.69 -13.31
C THR A 359 22.34 -6.25 -12.79
N ALA A 360 22.38 -5.29 -13.70
CA ALA A 360 22.33 -3.88 -13.37
C ALA A 360 21.03 -3.23 -13.86
N GLY A 361 20.63 -2.16 -13.20
CA GLY A 361 19.46 -1.39 -13.58
C GLY A 361 19.44 -0.04 -12.90
N ALA A 362 18.32 0.66 -13.04
CA ALA A 362 18.10 1.96 -12.42
C ALA A 362 16.73 2.00 -11.73
N GLY A 363 16.62 2.91 -10.76
CA GLY A 363 15.38 3.22 -10.04
C GLY A 363 15.31 2.59 -8.65
N ILE A 364 15.20 3.48 -7.65
CA ILE A 364 14.81 3.18 -6.26
C ILE A 364 13.57 4.02 -5.95
N PHE A 365 12.58 3.40 -5.33
CA PHE A 365 11.25 4.00 -5.26
C PHE A 365 10.84 4.39 -3.84
N ASN A 366 9.91 5.34 -3.76
CA ASN A 366 9.34 5.78 -2.49
C ASN A 366 8.79 4.60 -1.68
N GLY A 367 9.30 4.44 -0.46
CA GLY A 367 8.95 3.34 0.44
C GLY A 367 9.94 2.17 0.39
N ASP A 368 10.87 2.12 -0.58
CA ASP A 368 11.93 1.12 -0.57
C ASP A 368 12.79 1.32 0.68
N VAL A 369 12.99 0.25 1.45
CA VAL A 369 13.82 0.26 2.66
C VAL A 369 15.11 -0.48 2.38
N GLY A 370 16.21 0.17 2.72
CA GLY A 370 17.55 -0.37 2.55
C GLY A 370 18.37 -0.28 3.83
N LYS A 371 19.58 -0.84 3.72
CA LYS A 371 20.60 -0.79 4.76
C LYS A 371 21.88 -0.16 4.19
N ILE A 372 22.40 0.84 4.87
CA ILE A 372 23.70 1.42 4.49
C ILE A 372 24.79 0.37 4.73
N LEU A 373 25.42 -0.04 3.65
CA LEU A 373 26.52 -1.02 3.69
C LEU A 373 27.84 -0.33 4.02
N GLN A 374 28.12 0.75 3.30
CA GLN A 374 29.41 1.42 3.36
C GLN A 374 29.26 2.91 3.03
N ILE A 375 30.03 3.72 3.73
CA ILE A 375 30.29 5.13 3.40
C ILE A 375 31.76 5.21 3.02
N ASP A 376 32.09 5.79 1.88
CA ASP A 376 33.47 5.91 1.45
C ASP A 376 34.28 6.84 2.39
N PRO A 377 35.65 6.82 2.34
CA PRO A 377 36.45 7.65 3.23
C PRO A 377 36.25 9.15 3.07
N SER A 378 35.82 9.62 1.90
CA SER A 378 35.53 11.03 1.64
C SER A 378 34.10 11.41 2.13
N GLY A 379 33.22 10.43 2.32
CA GLY A 379 31.82 10.62 2.63
C GLY A 379 31.00 11.11 1.43
N GLU A 380 31.50 10.96 0.22
CA GLU A 380 30.80 11.39 -1.01
C GLU A 380 29.99 10.27 -1.66
N LEU A 381 30.38 9.01 -1.45
CA LEU A 381 29.68 7.85 -1.98
C LEU A 381 29.19 6.96 -0.85
N ILE A 382 27.93 6.58 -0.93
CA ILE A 382 27.24 5.74 0.05
C ILE A 382 26.62 4.53 -0.68
N SER A 383 27.01 3.33 -0.32
CA SER A 383 26.44 2.09 -0.84
C SER A 383 25.30 1.62 0.05
N ILE A 384 24.14 1.39 -0.52
CA ILE A 384 22.91 0.99 0.19
C ILE A 384 22.34 -0.27 -0.46
N ALA A 385 22.12 -1.31 0.35
CA ALA A 385 21.44 -2.51 -0.10
C ALA A 385 19.92 -2.34 0.07
N PHE A 386 19.18 -2.47 -1.02
CA PHE A 386 17.72 -2.53 -1.08
C PHE A 386 17.33 -3.93 -1.54
N ASP A 387 16.94 -4.79 -0.62
CA ASP A 387 16.72 -6.22 -0.87
C ASP A 387 17.95 -6.89 -1.52
N ASP A 388 17.82 -7.30 -2.79
CA ASP A 388 18.86 -7.95 -3.61
C ASP A 388 19.64 -6.97 -4.51
N ARG A 389 19.38 -5.68 -4.38
CA ARG A 389 20.02 -4.61 -5.18
C ARG A 389 20.94 -3.77 -4.32
N VAL A 390 22.13 -3.48 -4.78
CA VAL A 390 23.04 -2.52 -4.15
C VAL A 390 23.07 -1.26 -5.00
N ALA A 391 22.65 -0.14 -4.43
CA ALA A 391 22.62 1.16 -5.08
C ALA A 391 23.72 2.07 -4.51
N THR A 392 24.29 2.92 -5.37
CA THR A 392 25.29 3.92 -4.98
C THR A 392 24.65 5.29 -4.98
N TYR A 393 24.73 5.96 -3.84
CA TYR A 393 24.21 7.31 -3.59
C TYR A 393 25.36 8.28 -3.46
N THR A 394 25.19 9.48 -4.00
CA THR A 394 26.05 10.62 -3.69
C THR A 394 25.55 11.33 -2.41
N ALA A 395 26.41 12.15 -1.81
CA ALA A 395 26.09 12.80 -0.54
C ALA A 395 24.85 13.72 -0.62
N ASP A 396 24.57 14.35 -1.74
CA ASP A 396 23.40 15.19 -1.99
C ASP A 396 22.11 14.38 -2.10
N MET A 397 22.18 13.14 -2.60
CA MET A 397 21.02 12.22 -2.68
C MET A 397 20.53 11.75 -1.30
N LEU A 398 21.29 11.99 -0.23
CA LEU A 398 20.83 11.75 1.15
C LEU A 398 19.59 12.58 1.51
N ALA A 399 19.32 13.67 0.79
CA ALA A 399 18.06 14.44 0.90
C ALA A 399 16.80 13.59 0.63
N GLU A 400 16.96 12.49 -0.07
CA GLU A 400 15.87 11.58 -0.45
C GLU A 400 15.68 10.43 0.53
N LEU A 401 16.52 10.34 1.54
CA LEU A 401 16.49 9.28 2.53
C LEU A 401 15.96 9.76 3.87
N ASP A 402 15.23 8.88 4.53
CA ASP A 402 14.82 9.01 5.94
C ASP A 402 15.28 7.79 6.72
N MET A 403 15.45 7.91 8.04
CA MET A 403 15.69 6.74 8.89
C MET A 403 14.46 5.85 8.91
N ALA A 404 14.63 4.53 8.91
CA ALA A 404 13.55 3.56 8.78
C ALA A 404 13.42 2.56 9.94
N TYR A 405 14.03 2.81 11.09
CA TYR A 405 13.76 2.03 12.29
C TYR A 405 12.31 2.18 12.75
N ALA A 406 11.81 3.42 12.70
CA ALA A 406 10.42 3.76 12.90
C ALA A 406 9.89 4.53 11.68
N MET A 407 8.65 4.25 11.26
CA MET A 407 7.99 4.96 10.17
C MET A 407 6.52 5.25 10.50
N THR A 408 5.90 6.15 9.73
CA THR A 408 4.47 6.37 9.87
C THR A 408 3.68 5.21 9.24
N VAL A 409 2.47 4.98 9.76
CA VAL A 409 1.56 3.97 9.19
C VAL A 409 1.32 4.21 7.70
N HIS A 410 1.23 5.47 7.25
CA HIS A 410 1.09 5.80 5.83
C HIS A 410 2.26 5.32 4.97
N LYS A 411 3.49 5.40 5.50
CA LYS A 411 4.68 4.94 4.80
C LYS A 411 4.83 3.40 4.83
N ALA A 412 4.12 2.73 5.71
CA ALA A 412 4.10 1.27 5.81
C ALA A 412 3.03 0.60 4.93
N GLN A 413 2.19 1.40 4.24
CA GLN A 413 1.19 0.85 3.31
C GLN A 413 1.86 0.00 2.21
N GLY A 414 1.20 -1.08 1.80
CA GLY A 414 1.72 -2.03 0.81
C GLY A 414 2.87 -2.92 1.32
N SER A 415 3.27 -2.78 2.59
CA SER A 415 4.32 -3.61 3.22
C SER A 415 3.74 -4.46 4.35
N GLU A 416 4.34 -5.62 4.60
CA GLU A 416 4.06 -6.43 5.79
C GLU A 416 5.37 -6.79 6.48
N TYR A 417 5.31 -6.96 7.79
CA TYR A 417 6.49 -7.21 8.61
C TYR A 417 6.25 -8.42 9.50
N ARG A 418 7.31 -9.14 9.80
CA ARG A 418 7.25 -10.29 10.70
C ARG A 418 6.71 -9.89 12.07
N ALA A 419 7.25 -8.80 12.65
CA ALA A 419 6.74 -8.19 13.86
C ALA A 419 6.51 -6.69 13.68
N VAL A 420 5.40 -6.20 14.23
CA VAL A 420 5.06 -4.77 14.28
C VAL A 420 4.93 -4.31 15.71
N ILE A 421 5.55 -3.19 16.04
CA ILE A 421 5.32 -2.46 17.26
C ILE A 421 4.60 -1.16 16.89
N PHE A 422 3.33 -1.03 17.25
CA PHE A 422 2.58 0.21 17.02
C PHE A 422 2.56 1.08 18.27
N VAL A 423 3.02 2.32 18.11
CA VAL A 423 3.05 3.33 19.16
C VAL A 423 1.73 4.08 19.18
N SER A 424 0.92 3.81 20.21
CA SER A 424 -0.36 4.45 20.47
C SER A 424 -0.20 5.60 21.44
N ALA A 425 -0.08 6.81 20.91
CA ALA A 425 0.04 8.04 21.69
C ALA A 425 -0.86 9.13 21.11
N PRO A 426 -1.23 10.16 21.87
CA PRO A 426 -2.01 11.28 21.36
C PRO A 426 -1.34 11.92 20.13
N ALA A 427 -2.12 12.14 19.09
CA ALA A 427 -1.68 12.75 17.84
C ALA A 427 -2.72 13.74 17.32
N ALA A 428 -2.42 14.40 16.19
CA ALA A 428 -3.38 15.29 15.53
C ALA A 428 -4.71 14.56 15.24
N PRO A 429 -5.87 15.23 15.40
CA PRO A 429 -7.19 14.58 15.25
C PRO A 429 -7.38 13.82 13.93
N GLY A 430 -6.80 14.31 12.83
CA GLY A 430 -6.86 13.66 11.52
C GLY A 430 -6.05 12.36 11.41
N LEU A 431 -5.16 12.08 12.39
CA LEU A 431 -4.37 10.85 12.47
C LEU A 431 -4.97 9.86 13.51
N MET A 432 -5.86 10.34 14.38
CA MET A 432 -6.53 9.54 15.40
C MET A 432 -7.81 8.93 14.83
N VAL A 433 -7.67 8.16 13.75
CA VAL A 433 -8.77 7.55 13.00
C VAL A 433 -8.62 6.05 12.89
N ARG A 434 -9.76 5.35 12.77
CA ARG A 434 -9.85 3.89 12.67
C ARG A 434 -8.94 3.32 11.58
N GLY A 435 -8.94 3.93 10.38
CA GLY A 435 -8.13 3.46 9.25
C GLY A 435 -6.62 3.43 9.55
N VAL A 436 -6.09 4.36 10.37
CA VAL A 436 -4.68 4.35 10.79
C VAL A 436 -4.40 3.15 11.69
N LEU A 437 -5.24 2.92 12.71
CA LEU A 437 -5.09 1.78 13.62
C LEU A 437 -5.26 0.45 12.88
N TYR A 438 -6.30 0.32 12.07
CA TYR A 438 -6.55 -0.87 11.26
C TYR A 438 -5.39 -1.19 10.32
N THR A 439 -4.90 -0.18 9.58
CA THR A 439 -3.75 -0.37 8.70
C THR A 439 -2.50 -0.77 9.47
N ALA A 440 -2.24 -0.18 10.66
CA ALA A 440 -1.09 -0.58 11.48
C ALA A 440 -1.16 -2.04 11.92
N ILE A 441 -2.34 -2.50 12.38
CA ILE A 441 -2.58 -3.89 12.80
C ILE A 441 -2.33 -4.86 11.64
N THR A 442 -2.87 -4.54 10.47
CA THR A 442 -2.79 -5.41 9.28
C THR A 442 -1.39 -5.46 8.65
N ARG A 443 -0.42 -4.70 9.15
CA ARG A 443 1.00 -4.81 8.72
C ARG A 443 1.75 -5.93 9.42
N ALA A 444 1.24 -6.48 10.53
CA ALA A 444 1.87 -7.56 11.29
C ALA A 444 1.51 -8.93 10.72
N ARG A 445 2.51 -9.80 10.56
CA ARG A 445 2.33 -11.19 10.09
C ARG A 445 2.33 -12.21 11.22
N GLU A 446 3.31 -12.13 12.12
CA GLU A 446 3.52 -13.12 13.19
C GLU A 446 3.32 -12.53 14.58
N LEU A 447 3.62 -11.24 14.77
CA LEU A 447 3.53 -10.60 16.06
C LEU A 447 3.13 -9.12 15.94
N LEU A 448 2.15 -8.73 16.76
CA LEU A 448 1.76 -7.33 16.95
C LEU A 448 1.90 -6.95 18.43
N ILE A 449 2.59 -5.86 18.70
CA ILE A 449 2.65 -5.26 20.02
C ILE A 449 2.15 -3.83 19.94
N LEU A 450 1.07 -3.52 20.66
CA LEU A 450 0.61 -2.16 20.86
C LEU A 450 1.27 -1.61 22.13
N VAL A 451 1.99 -0.49 22.01
CA VAL A 451 2.65 0.16 23.16
C VAL A 451 2.07 1.55 23.31
N GLY A 452 1.49 1.86 24.45
CA GLY A 452 1.00 3.20 24.69
C GLY A 452 -0.28 3.29 25.52
N ASP A 453 -1.21 4.11 25.06
CA ASP A 453 -2.39 4.53 25.80
C ASP A 453 -3.66 3.87 25.23
N ASP A 454 -4.41 3.20 26.09
CA ASP A 454 -5.68 2.55 25.77
C ASP A 454 -6.78 3.55 25.37
N VAL A 455 -6.77 4.75 25.94
CA VAL A 455 -7.72 5.82 25.59
C VAL A 455 -7.51 6.27 24.14
N SER A 456 -6.25 6.40 23.72
CA SER A 456 -5.90 6.72 22.33
C SER A 456 -6.35 5.63 21.37
N LEU A 457 -6.16 4.36 21.70
CA LEU A 457 -6.66 3.22 20.92
C LEU A 457 -8.18 3.26 20.78
N GLY A 458 -8.91 3.53 21.90
CA GLY A 458 -10.36 3.66 21.90
C GLY A 458 -10.86 4.79 21.01
N LYS A 459 -10.22 5.95 21.08
CA LYS A 459 -10.53 7.09 20.19
C LYS A 459 -10.32 6.75 18.73
N MET A 460 -9.22 6.07 18.40
CA MET A 460 -8.94 5.65 17.02
C MET A 460 -9.98 4.63 16.53
N ALA A 461 -10.26 3.58 17.29
CA ALA A 461 -11.23 2.55 16.91
C ALA A 461 -12.64 3.13 16.71
N ALA A 462 -13.09 4.02 17.59
CA ALA A 462 -14.41 4.65 17.50
C ALA A 462 -14.52 5.70 16.38
N ASN A 463 -13.38 6.28 15.95
CA ASN A 463 -13.39 7.37 14.97
C ASN A 463 -13.32 6.82 13.54
N ASP A 464 -14.46 6.69 12.91
CA ASP A 464 -14.61 6.27 11.51
C ASP A 464 -14.50 7.42 10.50
N ARG A 465 -14.16 8.63 10.97
CA ARG A 465 -13.98 9.78 10.09
C ARG A 465 -12.88 9.45 9.08
N ARG A 466 -13.31 8.85 7.99
CA ARG A 466 -12.51 8.81 6.77
C ARG A 466 -12.31 10.27 6.38
N THR A 467 -11.08 10.67 6.09
CA THR A 467 -10.82 11.98 5.50
C THR A 467 -11.83 12.13 4.36
N ARG A 468 -12.85 12.98 4.54
CA ARG A 468 -13.90 13.15 3.52
C ARG A 468 -13.21 13.61 2.25
N ARG A 469 -13.13 12.71 1.29
CA ARG A 469 -12.66 13.05 -0.04
C ARG A 469 -13.89 13.42 -0.85
N TYR A 470 -13.87 14.64 -1.32
CA TYR A 470 -14.90 15.11 -2.24
C TYR A 470 -14.61 14.47 -3.60
N SER A 471 -15.47 13.54 -4.02
CA SER A 471 -15.40 12.83 -5.29
C SER A 471 -16.81 12.68 -5.82
N GLY A 472 -17.00 12.95 -7.11
CA GLY A 472 -18.24 12.73 -7.83
C GLY A 472 -18.31 11.36 -8.51
N LEU A 473 -17.25 10.56 -8.48
CA LEU A 473 -17.15 9.32 -9.25
C LEU A 473 -18.29 8.34 -8.95
N ARG A 474 -18.61 8.11 -7.68
CA ARG A 474 -19.75 7.27 -7.29
C ARG A 474 -21.06 7.76 -7.92
N TRP A 475 -21.33 9.07 -7.83
CA TRP A 475 -22.56 9.67 -8.35
C TRP A 475 -22.61 9.57 -9.88
N ARG A 476 -21.48 9.87 -10.56
CA ARG A 476 -21.35 9.74 -12.00
C ARG A 476 -21.64 8.33 -12.49
N LEU A 477 -21.14 7.32 -11.81
CA LEU A 477 -21.38 5.90 -12.14
C LEU A 477 -22.85 5.50 -11.92
N GLY A 478 -23.49 6.01 -10.88
CA GLY A 478 -24.89 5.68 -10.52
C GLY A 478 -25.93 6.35 -11.38
N ASN A 479 -25.75 7.61 -11.69
CA ASN A 479 -26.73 8.43 -12.41
C ASN A 479 -26.28 8.57 -13.85
N GLY A 480 -26.69 7.75 -14.77
CA GLY A 480 -26.34 7.86 -16.20
C GLY A 480 -26.20 9.32 -16.67
N GLY A 481 -25.09 9.96 -16.31
CA GLY A 481 -24.83 11.35 -16.63
C GLY A 481 -24.73 11.51 -18.13
N THR A 482 -25.64 12.27 -18.69
CA THR A 482 -25.43 12.95 -19.97
C THR A 482 -24.18 13.81 -19.82
N ALA A 483 -23.15 13.48 -20.60
CA ALA A 483 -22.01 14.36 -20.82
C ALA A 483 -22.51 15.66 -21.47
#